data_f58e25f2f9281ae9617439bba41e2100
#
_entry.id   f58e25f2f9281ae9617439bba41e2100
#
_cell.length_a   1.000
_cell.length_b   1.000
_cell.length_c   1.000
_cell.angle_alpha   90.00
_cell.angle_beta   90.00
_cell.angle_gamma   90.00
#
_symmetry.space_group_name_H-M   'P 1'
#
loop_
_entity.id
_entity.type
_entity.pdbx_description
1 polymer ?
#
loop_
_entity_poly.entity_id
_entity_poly.type
_entity_poly.pdbx_seq_one_letter_code
_entity_poly.pdbx_strand_id
1 'polypeptide(L)'
;MPVKSKKQPTMVGLSTRQMKRKPIGSDHLIDIKPLTPSQEKVFDAWQKNKHLFLFGAAGTGKSFVTMYLALKDILDEKTPYNKLYIVRSLVPTREIGFLPGDHEDKADIYQIPYKNMVKYMFQMPTDADFEMLYGNLKAQETIKFWSTSFIRGTTLDNAIVIVDEFQNLNFHELDSIITRVGENSRIIFCGDASQTDLVKTNDRNGIHDFLNILRK
;
A
#
# COMPACT_ATOMS: atom_id res chain seq x y z
N MET A 1 -40.85 -9.99 -22.06
CA MET A 1 -40.59 -8.61 -21.54
C MET A 1 -39.10 -8.48 -21.30
N PRO A 2 -38.40 -7.53 -21.93
CA PRO A 2 -36.96 -7.39 -21.77
C PRO A 2 -36.63 -6.75 -20.42
N VAL A 3 -35.72 -7.40 -19.67
CA VAL A 3 -35.19 -6.91 -18.40
C VAL A 3 -34.35 -5.67 -18.68
N LYS A 4 -34.78 -4.52 -18.15
CA LYS A 4 -34.03 -3.26 -18.20
C LYS A 4 -32.74 -3.42 -17.41
N SER A 5 -31.60 -3.46 -18.11
CA SER A 5 -30.26 -3.33 -17.56
C SER A 5 -30.19 -2.00 -16.79
N LYS A 6 -30.01 -2.06 -15.48
CA LYS A 6 -29.67 -0.87 -14.67
C LYS A 6 -28.30 -0.38 -15.14
N LYS A 7 -28.28 0.79 -15.80
CA LYS A 7 -27.04 1.52 -16.07
C LYS A 7 -26.33 1.74 -14.72
N GLN A 8 -25.12 1.21 -14.61
CA GLN A 8 -24.20 1.58 -13.52
C GLN A 8 -24.01 3.11 -13.58
N PRO A 9 -24.02 3.81 -12.44
CA PRO A 9 -23.72 5.23 -12.43
C PRO A 9 -22.28 5.40 -12.94
N THR A 10 -22.16 6.08 -14.06
CA THR A 10 -20.88 6.57 -14.58
C THR A 10 -20.32 7.52 -13.52
N MET A 11 -19.26 7.14 -12.84
CA MET A 11 -18.57 8.02 -11.91
C MET A 11 -18.04 9.22 -12.68
N VAL A 12 -18.66 10.36 -12.50
CA VAL A 12 -18.17 11.63 -13.00
C VAL A 12 -17.01 12.01 -12.12
N GLY A 13 -15.79 11.82 -12.62
CA GLY A 13 -14.59 12.29 -11.93
C GLY A 13 -14.71 13.77 -11.62
N LEU A 14 -14.27 14.18 -10.43
CA LEU A 14 -14.28 15.57 -10.02
C LEU A 14 -13.35 16.38 -10.91
N SER A 15 -13.82 17.49 -11.44
CA SER A 15 -12.95 18.44 -12.13
C SER A 15 -12.01 19.14 -11.13
N THR A 16 -10.88 19.63 -11.62
CA THR A 16 -9.87 20.42 -10.86
C THR A 16 -10.49 21.50 -9.97
N ARG A 17 -11.59 22.10 -10.42
CA ARG A 17 -12.32 23.16 -9.70
C ARG A 17 -13.16 22.62 -8.55
N GLN A 18 -13.65 21.40 -8.66
CA GLN A 18 -14.44 20.71 -7.63
C GLN A 18 -13.54 20.14 -6.52
N MET A 19 -12.33 19.69 -6.84
CA MET A 19 -11.35 19.23 -5.86
C MET A 19 -10.88 20.33 -4.89
N LYS A 20 -10.86 21.59 -5.33
CA LYS A 20 -10.54 22.73 -4.45
C LYS A 20 -11.66 23.04 -3.44
N ARG A 21 -12.85 22.44 -3.58
CA ARG A 21 -14.04 22.76 -2.77
C ARG A 21 -14.55 21.61 -1.91
N LYS A 22 -14.17 20.36 -2.21
CA LYS A 22 -14.57 19.19 -1.43
C LYS A 22 -13.33 18.41 -1.01
N PRO A 23 -13.22 17.97 0.25
CA PRO A 23 -12.20 17.02 0.66
C PRO A 23 -12.32 15.74 -0.18
N ILE A 24 -11.18 15.09 -0.45
CA ILE A 24 -11.14 13.81 -1.14
C ILE A 24 -11.65 12.76 -0.15
N GLY A 25 -12.74 12.09 -0.49
CA GLY A 25 -13.34 11.05 0.32
C GLY A 25 -13.27 9.67 -0.35
N SER A 26 -13.63 8.65 0.39
CA SER A 26 -13.64 7.25 -0.08
C SER A 26 -14.65 7.00 -1.21
N ASP A 27 -15.65 7.87 -1.37
CA ASP A 27 -16.65 7.87 -2.45
C ASP A 27 -16.05 8.21 -3.83
N HIS A 28 -14.83 8.75 -3.87
CA HIS A 28 -14.11 9.01 -5.11
C HIS A 28 -13.33 7.80 -5.64
N LEU A 29 -13.21 6.74 -4.85
CA LEU A 29 -12.59 5.49 -5.27
C LEU A 29 -13.58 4.64 -6.06
N ILE A 30 -13.08 3.92 -7.06
CA ILE A 30 -13.87 2.87 -7.74
C ILE A 30 -14.25 1.77 -6.75
N ASP A 31 -15.35 1.09 -6.98
CA ASP A 31 -15.74 -0.06 -6.16
C ASP A 31 -15.04 -1.32 -6.66
N ILE A 32 -14.07 -1.79 -5.87
CA ILE A 32 -13.31 -3.00 -6.14
C ILE A 32 -13.84 -4.14 -5.29
N LYS A 33 -14.18 -5.25 -5.95
CA LYS A 33 -14.63 -6.49 -5.30
C LYS A 33 -13.56 -7.56 -5.39
N PRO A 34 -13.51 -8.50 -4.44
CA PRO A 34 -12.61 -9.63 -4.52
C PRO A 34 -12.92 -10.48 -5.76
N LEU A 35 -11.89 -10.89 -6.49
CA LEU A 35 -11.99 -11.72 -7.69
C LEU A 35 -11.69 -13.20 -7.42
N THR A 36 -11.11 -13.50 -6.27
CA THR A 36 -10.72 -14.86 -5.88
C THR A 36 -11.09 -15.16 -4.43
N PRO A 37 -11.26 -16.44 -4.04
CA PRO A 37 -11.54 -16.81 -2.66
C PRO A 37 -10.45 -16.34 -1.67
N SER A 38 -9.20 -16.23 -2.12
CA SER A 38 -8.11 -15.70 -1.30
C SER A 38 -8.28 -14.21 -1.03
N GLN A 39 -8.70 -13.44 -2.04
CA GLN A 39 -9.01 -12.04 -1.87
C GLN A 39 -10.24 -11.82 -0.99
N GLU A 40 -11.28 -12.65 -1.10
CA GLU A 40 -12.44 -12.61 -0.19
C GLU A 40 -12.01 -12.73 1.27
N LYS A 41 -11.12 -13.67 1.58
CA LYS A 41 -10.55 -13.82 2.94
C LYS A 41 -9.80 -12.57 3.41
N VAL A 42 -9.15 -11.85 2.49
CA VAL A 42 -8.48 -10.58 2.82
C VAL A 42 -9.52 -9.51 3.19
N PHE A 43 -10.58 -9.36 2.39
CA PHE A 43 -11.67 -8.42 2.68
C PHE A 43 -12.33 -8.74 4.02
N ASP A 44 -12.65 -10.00 4.30
CA ASP A 44 -13.26 -10.44 5.56
C ASP A 44 -12.34 -10.18 6.77
N ALA A 45 -11.06 -10.48 6.63
CA ALA A 45 -10.08 -10.23 7.69
C ALA A 45 -9.84 -8.73 7.89
N TRP A 46 -9.95 -7.95 6.81
CA TRP A 46 -9.86 -6.50 6.87
C TRP A 46 -10.97 -5.89 7.71
N GLN A 47 -12.20 -6.32 7.51
CA GLN A 47 -13.37 -5.86 8.29
C GLN A 47 -13.24 -6.15 9.79
N LYS A 48 -12.48 -7.19 10.16
CA LYS A 48 -12.20 -7.55 11.56
C LYS A 48 -11.09 -6.72 12.20
N ASN A 49 -10.60 -5.71 11.50
CA ASN A 49 -9.55 -4.80 11.93
C ASN A 49 -8.26 -5.48 12.43
N LYS A 50 -7.88 -6.59 11.80
CA LYS A 50 -6.67 -7.36 12.16
C LYS A 50 -5.44 -6.86 11.41
N HIS A 51 -4.26 -7.01 12.01
CA HIS A 51 -3.02 -7.02 11.27
C HIS A 51 -3.03 -8.19 10.29
N LEU A 52 -2.46 -8.01 9.10
CA LEU A 52 -2.53 -9.03 8.05
C LEU A 52 -1.14 -9.43 7.58
N PHE A 53 -0.99 -10.72 7.28
CA PHE A 53 0.18 -11.24 6.63
C PHE A 53 -0.24 -11.94 5.33
N LEU A 54 -0.04 -11.28 4.20
CA LEU A 54 -0.44 -11.73 2.86
C LEU A 54 0.73 -12.34 2.13
N PHE A 55 0.65 -13.63 1.99
CA PHE A 55 1.71 -14.46 1.51
C PHE A 55 1.22 -15.32 0.34
N GLY A 56 1.97 -15.33 -0.76
CA GLY A 56 1.60 -16.06 -1.97
C GLY A 56 2.32 -15.57 -3.21
N ALA A 57 2.12 -16.25 -4.34
CA ALA A 57 2.80 -15.97 -5.60
C ALA A 57 2.66 -14.51 -6.06
N ALA A 58 3.65 -14.01 -6.79
CA ALA A 58 3.60 -12.70 -7.43
C ALA A 58 2.38 -12.59 -8.38
N GLY A 59 1.89 -11.37 -8.61
CA GLY A 59 0.77 -11.12 -9.53
C GLY A 59 -0.62 -11.49 -9.00
N THR A 60 -0.77 -11.95 -7.76
CA THR A 60 -2.07 -12.29 -7.16
C THR A 60 -2.87 -11.09 -6.62
N GLY A 61 -2.34 -9.87 -6.78
CA GLY A 61 -3.00 -8.63 -6.41
C GLY A 61 -2.90 -8.26 -4.92
N LYS A 62 -1.97 -8.84 -4.15
CA LYS A 62 -1.80 -8.56 -2.71
C LYS A 62 -1.66 -7.06 -2.43
N SER A 63 -0.65 -6.42 -3.02
CA SER A 63 -0.36 -4.99 -2.82
C SER A 63 -1.49 -4.11 -3.35
N PHE A 64 -2.11 -4.47 -4.45
CA PHE A 64 -3.24 -3.74 -5.04
C PHE A 64 -4.46 -3.75 -4.12
N VAL A 65 -4.88 -4.93 -3.65
CA VAL A 65 -6.05 -5.07 -2.76
C VAL A 65 -5.82 -4.36 -1.43
N THR A 66 -4.63 -4.51 -0.84
CA THR A 66 -4.31 -3.84 0.44
C THR A 66 -4.25 -2.33 0.31
N MET A 67 -3.69 -1.80 -0.79
CA MET A 67 -3.70 -0.36 -1.06
C MET A 67 -5.12 0.19 -1.23
N TYR A 68 -5.98 -0.53 -1.96
CA TYR A 68 -7.37 -0.14 -2.13
C TYR A 68 -8.10 -0.06 -0.79
N LEU A 69 -8.02 -1.12 0.02
CA LEU A 69 -8.66 -1.17 1.33
C LEU A 69 -8.11 -0.11 2.28
N ALA A 70 -6.78 0.12 2.25
CA ALA A 70 -6.15 1.16 3.05
C ALA A 70 -6.62 2.56 2.65
N LEU A 71 -6.65 2.87 1.36
CA LEU A 71 -7.14 4.16 0.89
C LEU A 71 -8.61 4.37 1.22
N LYS A 72 -9.44 3.32 1.11
CA LYS A 72 -10.85 3.39 1.47
C LYS A 72 -11.03 3.76 2.94
N ASP A 73 -10.27 3.15 3.85
CA ASP A 73 -10.33 3.45 5.27
C ASP A 73 -9.77 4.85 5.59
N ILE A 74 -8.61 5.23 5.03
CA ILE A 74 -7.96 6.52 5.31
C ILE A 74 -8.78 7.71 4.82
N LEU A 75 -9.53 7.52 3.73
CA LEU A 75 -10.41 8.54 3.17
C LEU A 75 -11.82 8.53 3.77
N ASP A 76 -12.11 7.61 4.69
CA ASP A 76 -13.36 7.57 5.45
C ASP A 76 -13.14 8.23 6.81
N GLU A 77 -13.78 9.38 7.03
CA GLU A 77 -13.69 10.13 8.30
C GLU A 77 -14.15 9.35 9.54
N LYS A 78 -14.82 8.21 9.35
CA LYS A 78 -15.31 7.36 10.45
C LYS A 78 -14.24 6.42 11.00
N THR A 79 -13.13 6.27 10.31
CA THR A 79 -12.01 5.43 10.76
C THR A 79 -10.97 6.25 11.52
N PRO A 80 -10.16 5.66 12.39
CA PRO A 80 -9.09 6.38 13.08
C PRO A 80 -7.87 6.64 12.18
N TYR A 81 -7.84 6.06 10.97
CA TYR A 81 -6.68 6.12 10.10
C TYR A 81 -6.67 7.40 9.26
N ASN A 82 -5.52 8.05 9.18
CA ASN A 82 -5.33 9.24 8.36
C ASN A 82 -4.06 9.23 7.51
N LYS A 83 -3.22 8.19 7.63
CA LYS A 83 -1.97 8.06 6.90
C LYS A 83 -1.75 6.64 6.38
N LEU A 84 -1.29 6.56 5.14
CA LEU A 84 -0.80 5.33 4.52
C LEU A 84 0.72 5.39 4.40
N TYR A 85 1.39 4.48 5.07
CA TYR A 85 2.82 4.25 4.89
C TYR A 85 3.03 3.03 4.00
N ILE A 86 3.76 3.21 2.93
CA ILE A 86 4.22 2.11 2.08
C ILE A 86 5.71 1.95 2.36
N VAL A 87 6.07 0.84 2.96
CA VAL A 87 7.43 0.50 3.35
C VAL A 87 7.94 -0.60 2.43
N ARG A 88 9.06 -0.36 1.79
CA ARG A 88 9.72 -1.33 0.93
C ARG A 88 11.23 -1.27 1.12
N SER A 89 11.91 -2.41 0.97
CA SER A 89 13.35 -2.43 0.86
C SER A 89 13.81 -1.75 -0.44
N LEU A 90 14.84 -0.93 -0.35
CA LEU A 90 15.51 -0.33 -1.51
C LEU A 90 16.73 -1.18 -1.93
N VAL A 91 16.72 -2.48 -1.69
CA VAL A 91 17.79 -3.36 -2.20
C VAL A 91 17.77 -3.27 -3.73
N PRO A 92 18.89 -2.89 -4.37
CA PRO A 92 18.98 -2.91 -5.82
C PRO A 92 18.72 -4.33 -6.31
N THR A 93 17.58 -4.54 -6.96
CA THR A 93 17.33 -5.79 -7.68
C THR A 93 18.32 -5.88 -8.84
N ARG A 94 18.77 -7.10 -9.17
CA ARG A 94 19.70 -7.32 -10.29
C ARG A 94 19.21 -6.79 -11.63
N GLU A 95 17.91 -6.53 -11.76
CA GLU A 95 17.28 -6.02 -12.97
C GLU A 95 17.40 -4.50 -13.13
N ILE A 96 17.56 -3.77 -12.02
CA ILE A 96 17.78 -2.33 -12.05
C ILE A 96 19.24 -2.11 -11.73
N GLY A 97 20.11 -2.18 -12.74
CA GLY A 97 21.53 -1.89 -12.62
C GLY A 97 21.79 -0.57 -11.89
N PHE A 98 23.04 -0.22 -11.69
CA PHE A 98 23.48 1.03 -11.06
C PHE A 98 22.80 2.22 -11.74
N LEU A 99 21.62 2.63 -11.21
CA LEU A 99 20.96 3.84 -11.69
C LEU A 99 21.80 5.03 -11.25
N PRO A 100 22.24 5.90 -12.19
CA PRO A 100 22.82 7.17 -11.83
C PRO A 100 21.73 8.06 -11.23
N GLY A 101 22.04 8.76 -10.16
CA GLY A 101 21.13 9.68 -9.48
C GLY A 101 21.25 9.58 -7.95
N ASP A 102 20.73 10.60 -7.26
CA ASP A 102 20.70 10.68 -5.81
C ASP A 102 19.69 9.68 -5.19
N HIS A 103 19.73 9.51 -3.88
CA HIS A 103 18.84 8.62 -3.16
C HIS A 103 17.34 8.97 -3.35
N GLU A 104 17.02 10.22 -3.62
CA GLU A 104 15.66 10.72 -3.89
C GLU A 104 15.19 10.28 -5.27
N ASP A 105 16.01 10.40 -6.31
CA ASP A 105 15.68 9.97 -7.67
C ASP A 105 15.39 8.46 -7.75
N LYS A 106 16.15 7.67 -6.98
CA LYS A 106 15.93 6.22 -6.88
C LYS A 106 14.64 5.88 -6.15
N ALA A 107 14.31 6.62 -5.09
CA ALA A 107 13.08 6.42 -4.34
C ALA A 107 11.84 6.68 -5.22
N ASP A 108 11.89 7.65 -6.12
CA ASP A 108 10.76 7.96 -7.00
C ASP A 108 10.45 6.84 -8.00
N ILE A 109 11.45 6.15 -8.51
CA ILE A 109 11.23 5.00 -9.41
C ILE A 109 10.46 3.87 -8.71
N TYR A 110 10.81 3.59 -7.45
CA TYR A 110 10.10 2.58 -6.65
C TYR A 110 8.66 2.97 -6.29
N GLN A 111 8.30 4.25 -6.39
CA GLN A 111 6.94 4.76 -6.15
C GLN A 111 6.02 4.61 -7.37
N ILE A 112 6.57 4.50 -8.58
CA ILE A 112 5.80 4.46 -9.83
C ILE A 112 4.69 3.38 -9.83
N PRO A 113 4.94 2.12 -9.43
CA PRO A 113 3.91 1.09 -9.40
C PRO A 113 2.73 1.48 -8.50
N TYR A 114 3.02 2.04 -7.34
CA TYR A 114 1.99 2.45 -6.38
C TYR A 114 1.22 3.67 -6.87
N LYS A 115 1.90 4.65 -7.48
CA LYS A 115 1.25 5.79 -8.13
C LYS A 115 0.27 5.34 -9.21
N ASN A 116 0.67 4.34 -10.02
CA ASN A 116 -0.20 3.75 -11.04
C ASN A 116 -1.41 3.02 -10.43
N MET A 117 -1.24 2.32 -9.31
CA MET A 117 -2.36 1.73 -8.58
C MET A 117 -3.34 2.80 -8.09
N VAL A 118 -2.85 3.88 -7.48
CA VAL A 118 -3.68 5.01 -7.05
C VAL A 118 -4.41 5.63 -8.24
N LYS A 119 -3.72 5.83 -9.37
CA LYS A 119 -4.32 6.35 -10.62
C LYS A 119 -5.48 5.48 -11.08
N TYR A 120 -5.30 4.18 -11.07
CA TYR A 120 -6.35 3.23 -11.43
C TYR A 120 -7.54 3.30 -10.47
N MET A 121 -7.30 3.44 -9.17
CA MET A 121 -8.35 3.43 -8.14
C MET A 121 -9.23 4.69 -8.18
N PHE A 122 -8.67 5.83 -8.57
CA PHE A 122 -9.43 7.08 -8.64
C PHE A 122 -10.05 7.37 -10.00
N GLN A 123 -9.54 6.79 -11.09
CA GLN A 123 -10.04 6.97 -12.46
C GLN A 123 -10.36 8.42 -12.82
N MET A 124 -9.40 9.32 -12.56
CA MET A 124 -9.59 10.74 -12.85
C MET A 124 -9.77 11.00 -14.35
N PRO A 125 -10.54 12.02 -14.75
CA PRO A 125 -10.84 12.31 -16.15
C PRO A 125 -9.60 12.58 -17.00
N THR A 126 -8.60 13.26 -16.44
CA THR A 126 -7.35 13.59 -17.12
C THR A 126 -6.15 13.27 -16.25
N ASP A 127 -4.99 13.13 -16.89
CA ASP A 127 -3.71 12.94 -16.17
C ASP A 127 -3.38 14.16 -15.29
N ALA A 128 -3.72 15.38 -15.74
CA ALA A 128 -3.50 16.59 -14.97
C ALA A 128 -4.35 16.62 -13.68
N ASP A 129 -5.60 16.16 -13.74
CA ASP A 129 -6.46 16.03 -12.56
C ASP A 129 -5.90 15.00 -11.58
N PHE A 130 -5.36 13.89 -12.10
CA PHE A 130 -4.72 12.88 -11.26
C PHE A 130 -3.44 13.42 -10.60
N GLU A 131 -2.55 14.09 -11.34
CA GLU A 131 -1.33 14.65 -10.77
C GLU A 131 -1.64 15.66 -9.65
N MET A 132 -2.68 16.47 -9.81
CA MET A 132 -3.11 17.39 -8.77
C MET A 132 -3.67 16.66 -7.55
N LEU A 133 -4.50 15.62 -7.73
CA LEU A 133 -5.02 14.78 -6.65
C LEU A 133 -3.87 14.11 -5.89
N TYR A 134 -2.97 13.46 -6.62
CA TYR A 134 -1.86 12.74 -6.04
C TYR A 134 -0.87 13.68 -5.32
N GLY A 135 -0.61 14.85 -5.89
CA GLY A 135 0.16 15.91 -5.24
C GLY A 135 -0.46 16.38 -3.93
N ASN A 136 -1.78 16.52 -3.88
CA ASN A 136 -2.49 16.86 -2.64
C ASN A 136 -2.38 15.74 -1.59
N LEU A 137 -2.53 14.48 -1.97
CA LEU A 137 -2.37 13.33 -1.05
C LEU A 137 -0.95 13.26 -0.46
N LYS A 138 0.07 13.57 -1.27
CA LYS A 138 1.47 13.67 -0.79
C LYS A 138 1.68 14.89 0.11
N ALA A 139 1.20 16.06 -0.28
CA ALA A 139 1.36 17.30 0.49
C ALA A 139 0.66 17.26 1.86
N GLN A 140 -0.47 16.57 1.95
CA GLN A 140 -1.18 16.31 3.20
C GLN A 140 -0.60 15.13 3.98
N GLU A 141 0.46 14.52 3.49
CA GLU A 141 1.07 13.31 4.07
C GLU A 141 0.11 12.11 4.20
N THR A 142 -0.98 12.10 3.43
CA THR A 142 -1.94 11.00 3.41
C THR A 142 -1.31 9.71 2.88
N ILE A 143 -0.41 9.82 1.90
CA ILE A 143 0.40 8.71 1.38
C ILE A 143 1.87 9.05 1.54
N LYS A 144 2.61 8.16 2.19
CA LYS A 144 4.06 8.27 2.39
C LYS A 144 4.77 6.99 1.97
N PHE A 145 5.87 7.16 1.25
CA PHE A 145 6.78 6.08 0.90
C PHE A 145 8.01 6.15 1.80
N TRP A 146 8.31 5.05 2.46
CA TRP A 146 9.46 4.98 3.34
C TRP A 146 10.33 3.80 3.02
N SER A 147 11.63 4.01 2.98
CA SER A 147 12.59 2.92 3.09
C SER A 147 12.74 2.52 4.55
N THR A 148 13.19 1.31 4.77
CA THR A 148 13.47 0.77 6.11
C THR A 148 14.45 1.63 6.91
N SER A 149 15.31 2.38 6.23
CA SER A 149 16.28 3.27 6.86
C SER A 149 15.64 4.51 7.52
N PHE A 150 14.52 4.99 7.01
CA PHE A 150 13.86 6.21 7.51
C PHE A 150 12.83 5.96 8.62
N ILE A 151 12.44 4.70 8.84
CA ILE A 151 11.40 4.35 9.82
C ILE A 151 11.90 4.42 11.27
N ARG A 152 13.23 4.42 11.46
CA ARG A 152 13.85 4.43 12.79
C ARG A 152 13.59 5.75 13.52
N GLY A 153 13.19 5.69 14.79
CA GLY A 153 12.97 6.86 15.64
C GLY A 153 11.60 7.52 15.48
N THR A 154 10.70 6.96 14.65
CA THR A 154 9.35 7.48 14.45
C THR A 154 8.32 6.49 14.96
N THR A 155 7.24 6.98 15.57
CA THR A 155 6.06 6.19 15.90
C THR A 155 4.99 6.44 14.85
N LEU A 156 4.34 5.38 14.39
CA LEU A 156 3.33 5.42 13.33
C LEU A 156 1.94 5.30 13.97
N ASP A 157 1.37 6.43 14.39
CA ASP A 157 0.04 6.47 14.99
C ASP A 157 -1.03 6.80 13.94
N ASN A 158 -2.25 6.31 14.17
CA ASN A 158 -3.43 6.51 13.32
C ASN A 158 -3.15 6.18 11.84
N ALA A 159 -2.42 5.11 11.61
CA ALA A 159 -1.84 4.80 10.31
C ALA A 159 -2.13 3.37 9.85
N ILE A 160 -2.18 3.20 8.55
CA ILE A 160 -2.09 1.90 7.89
C ILE A 160 -0.70 1.78 7.28
N VAL A 161 0.03 0.73 7.66
CA VAL A 161 1.40 0.46 7.23
C VAL A 161 1.40 -0.77 6.33
N ILE A 162 1.72 -0.61 5.06
CA ILE A 162 1.90 -1.70 4.11
C ILE A 162 3.38 -1.95 3.95
N VAL A 163 3.83 -3.12 4.38
CA VAL A 163 5.20 -3.61 4.16
C VAL A 163 5.18 -4.49 2.93
N ASP A 164 5.57 -3.93 1.80
CA ASP A 164 5.53 -4.64 0.52
C ASP A 164 6.88 -5.30 0.21
N GLU A 165 6.83 -6.44 -0.49
CA GLU A 165 7.99 -7.28 -0.80
C GLU A 165 8.81 -7.63 0.47
N PHE A 166 8.10 -7.98 1.56
CA PHE A 166 8.72 -8.25 2.87
C PHE A 166 9.82 -9.33 2.82
N GLN A 167 9.81 -10.24 1.84
CA GLN A 167 10.84 -11.25 1.65
C GLN A 167 12.23 -10.68 1.31
N ASN A 168 12.29 -9.40 0.95
CA ASN A 168 13.53 -8.69 0.69
C ASN A 168 14.03 -7.88 1.89
N LEU A 169 13.37 -8.00 3.04
CA LEU A 169 13.76 -7.39 4.30
C LEU A 169 14.47 -8.41 5.18
N ASN A 170 15.55 -8.01 5.82
CA ASN A 170 16.18 -8.83 6.85
C ASN A 170 15.44 -8.74 8.19
N PHE A 171 15.77 -9.60 9.16
CA PHE A 171 15.11 -9.66 10.45
C PHE A 171 15.11 -8.30 11.19
N HIS A 172 16.25 -7.59 11.19
CA HIS A 172 16.37 -6.30 11.88
C HIS A 172 15.51 -5.20 11.25
N GLU A 173 15.31 -5.25 9.94
CA GLU A 173 14.44 -4.33 9.24
C GLU A 173 12.97 -4.61 9.60
N LEU A 174 12.55 -5.88 9.59
CA LEU A 174 11.21 -6.31 9.99
C LEU A 174 10.90 -5.94 11.45
N ASP A 175 11.82 -6.22 12.35
CA ASP A 175 11.72 -5.85 13.78
C ASP A 175 11.63 -4.33 13.94
N SER A 176 12.46 -3.58 13.22
CA SER A 176 12.43 -2.11 13.25
C SER A 176 11.09 -1.55 12.80
N ILE A 177 10.41 -2.17 11.84
CA ILE A 177 9.09 -1.72 11.36
C ILE A 177 8.02 -2.01 12.40
N ILE A 178 7.96 -3.26 12.90
CA ILE A 178 6.92 -3.68 13.86
C ILE A 178 6.95 -2.85 15.13
N THR A 179 8.14 -2.58 15.64
CA THR A 179 8.31 -1.80 16.88
C THR A 179 7.95 -0.32 16.72
N ARG A 180 7.59 0.13 15.53
CA ARG A 180 7.14 1.51 15.24
C ARG A 180 5.64 1.65 15.07
N VAL A 181 4.91 0.54 14.99
CA VAL A 181 3.44 0.57 14.90
C VAL A 181 2.89 1.09 16.22
N GLY A 182 2.26 2.25 16.17
CA GLY A 182 1.74 2.95 17.34
C GLY A 182 0.25 2.76 17.55
N GLU A 183 -0.36 3.69 18.27
CA GLU A 183 -1.78 3.63 18.62
C GLU A 183 -2.67 3.77 17.37
N ASN A 184 -3.81 3.07 17.40
CA ASN A 184 -4.80 3.10 16.30
C ASN A 184 -4.17 2.82 14.93
N SER A 185 -3.16 1.95 14.89
CA SER A 185 -2.46 1.65 13.64
C SER A 185 -2.55 0.19 13.26
N ARG A 186 -2.42 -0.06 11.97
CA ARG A 186 -2.56 -1.37 11.37
C ARG A 186 -1.39 -1.66 10.46
N ILE A 187 -0.83 -2.86 10.57
CA ILE A 187 0.27 -3.30 9.71
C ILE A 187 -0.16 -4.46 8.84
N ILE A 188 0.22 -4.41 7.57
CA ILE A 188 -0.03 -5.42 6.57
C ILE A 188 1.29 -5.77 5.88
N PHE A 189 1.66 -7.03 5.93
CA PHE A 189 2.80 -7.56 5.18
C PHE A 189 2.31 -8.19 3.88
N CYS A 190 2.92 -7.79 2.77
CA CYS A 190 2.66 -8.33 1.43
C CYS A 190 3.96 -8.87 0.84
N GLY A 191 3.94 -10.09 0.34
CA GLY A 191 5.12 -10.65 -0.31
C GLY A 191 4.99 -12.11 -0.76
N ASP A 192 6.10 -12.61 -1.29
CA ASP A 192 6.23 -13.99 -1.75
C ASP A 192 7.54 -14.57 -1.19
N ALA A 193 7.45 -15.38 -0.14
CA ALA A 193 8.63 -15.95 0.50
C ALA A 193 9.40 -16.95 -0.38
N SER A 194 8.85 -17.35 -1.53
CA SER A 194 9.57 -18.16 -2.53
C SER A 194 10.51 -17.32 -3.39
N GLN A 195 10.32 -15.99 -3.42
CA GLN A 195 11.09 -15.04 -4.22
C GLN A 195 11.81 -14.08 -3.28
N THR A 196 13.10 -14.25 -3.09
CA THR A 196 13.92 -13.34 -2.28
C THR A 196 15.17 -12.93 -3.04
N ASP A 197 15.43 -11.63 -3.06
CA ASP A 197 16.65 -11.04 -3.61
C ASP A 197 17.82 -11.03 -2.59
N LEU A 198 17.57 -11.47 -1.35
CA LEU A 198 18.59 -11.53 -0.32
C LEU A 198 19.68 -12.57 -0.69
N VAL A 199 20.93 -12.10 -0.77
CA VAL A 199 22.06 -12.93 -1.17
C VAL A 199 22.60 -13.77 0.01
N LYS A 200 22.62 -13.19 1.22
CA LYS A 200 23.17 -13.83 2.40
C LYS A 200 22.19 -14.83 3.00
N THR A 201 22.67 -16.04 3.28
CA THR A 201 21.87 -17.12 3.89
C THR A 201 21.26 -16.70 5.24
N ASN A 202 22.02 -15.97 6.06
CA ASN A 202 21.53 -15.49 7.36
C ASN A 202 20.36 -14.51 7.23
N ASP A 203 20.37 -13.65 6.23
CA ASP A 203 19.27 -12.71 5.99
C ASP A 203 18.00 -13.43 5.52
N ARG A 204 18.14 -14.49 4.72
CA ARG A 204 17.02 -15.36 4.31
C ARG A 204 16.40 -16.12 5.49
N ASN A 205 17.21 -16.61 6.41
CA ASN A 205 16.75 -17.30 7.61
C ASN A 205 15.96 -16.36 8.53
N GLY A 206 16.30 -15.07 8.56
CA GLY A 206 15.61 -14.07 9.36
C GLY A 206 14.12 -13.97 9.10
N ILE A 207 13.67 -14.21 7.86
CA ILE A 207 12.23 -14.25 7.51
C ILE A 207 11.55 -15.45 8.17
N HIS A 208 12.18 -16.62 8.16
CA HIS A 208 11.64 -17.81 8.81
C HIS A 208 11.54 -17.63 10.31
N ASP A 209 12.55 -17.06 10.94
CA ASP A 209 12.54 -16.75 12.36
C ASP A 209 11.45 -15.75 12.72
N PHE A 210 11.28 -14.72 11.91
CA PHE A 210 10.23 -13.73 12.07
C PHE A 210 8.83 -14.37 11.96
N LEU A 211 8.59 -15.21 10.95
CA LEU A 211 7.33 -15.93 10.78
C LEU A 211 7.06 -16.89 11.97
N ASN A 212 8.09 -17.51 12.51
CA ASN A 212 7.95 -18.37 13.68
C ASN A 212 7.57 -17.59 14.94
N ILE A 213 8.07 -16.35 15.09
CA ILE A 213 7.66 -15.46 16.19
C ILE A 213 6.20 -15.05 16.06
N LEU A 214 5.75 -14.69 14.86
CA LEU A 214 4.35 -14.28 14.63
C LEU A 214 3.32 -15.42 14.80
N ARG A 215 3.76 -16.68 14.77
CA ARG A 215 2.89 -17.85 14.95
C ARG A 215 2.72 -18.27 16.40
N LYS A 216 3.51 -17.73 17.33
CA LYS A 216 3.40 -17.95 18.78
C LYS A 216 2.40 -16.99 19.41
#